data_58a7205c7542e374c0c60e94b467cb0a
#
_entry.id   58a7205c7542e374c0c60e94b467cb0a
#
_cell.length_a   1.000
_cell.length_b   1.000
_cell.length_c   1.000
_cell.angle_alpha   90.00
_cell.angle_beta   90.00
_cell.angle_gamma   90.00
#
_symmetry.space_group_name_H-M   'P 1'
#
loop_
_entity.id
_entity.type
_entity.pdbx_description
1 polymer ?
#
loop_
_entity_poly.entity_id
_entity_poly.type
_entity_poly.pdbx_seq_one_letter_code
_entity_poly.pdbx_strand_id
1 'polypeptide(L)'
;MSLSSLKLHNAMWPGLVGKGDDEGQEPPISLEKMLDFSAAADVDGRKFDGIDYFLFLPHTNPEASDDELKSIADLIVSKGFDIGSLVAPVWPGTVGDSAMGTDEQQEKFLDAVKMACRIAKVFNEHGARKGGVIRIDSAEFGVEQWKANPGKGTARIVDTFTKAAKIA
;
A
#
# COMPACT_ATOMS: atom_id res chain seq x y z
N MET A 1 -13.90 12.25 22.34
CA MET A 1 -12.64 11.48 22.26
C MET A 1 -11.50 12.38 22.64
N SER A 2 -10.64 11.94 23.55
CA SER A 2 -9.43 12.69 23.88
C SER A 2 -8.47 12.59 22.67
N LEU A 3 -7.83 13.70 22.30
CA LEU A 3 -6.79 13.73 21.26
C LEU A 3 -5.60 12.81 21.59
N SER A 4 -5.44 12.46 22.87
CA SER A 4 -4.40 11.51 23.34
C SER A 4 -4.60 10.07 22.85
N SER A 5 -5.77 9.72 22.28
CA SER A 5 -6.05 8.38 21.73
C SER A 5 -5.81 8.25 20.22
N LEU A 6 -5.46 9.35 19.55
CA LEU A 6 -5.15 9.32 18.12
C LEU A 6 -3.71 8.86 17.90
N LYS A 7 -3.57 7.87 17.03
CA LYS A 7 -2.25 7.40 16.56
C LYS A 7 -1.81 8.23 15.35
N LEU A 8 -0.51 8.51 15.29
CA LEU A 8 0.13 9.16 14.15
C LEU A 8 0.99 8.13 13.42
N HIS A 9 0.65 7.86 12.19
CA HIS A 9 1.43 6.98 11.32
C HIS A 9 2.17 7.78 10.25
N ASN A 10 3.40 7.36 9.97
CA ASN A 10 4.09 7.82 8.79
C ASN A 10 3.62 7.02 7.58
N ALA A 11 3.11 7.70 6.55
CA ALA A 11 2.88 7.08 5.27
C ALA A 11 4.24 6.78 4.63
N MET A 12 4.64 5.50 4.63
CA MET A 12 5.90 5.03 4.07
C MET A 12 5.89 5.12 2.54
N TRP A 13 5.41 6.25 2.04
CA TRP A 13 5.47 6.57 0.64
C TRP A 13 6.94 6.60 0.24
N PRO A 14 7.40 5.71 -0.61
CA PRO A 14 8.82 5.64 -0.91
C PRO A 14 9.34 6.92 -1.57
N GLY A 15 8.49 7.91 -1.78
CA GLY A 15 8.78 9.23 -2.36
C GLY A 15 9.38 9.16 -3.76
N LEU A 16 9.73 7.96 -4.08
CA LEU A 16 10.66 7.54 -5.09
C LEU A 16 10.15 6.32 -5.85
N VAL A 17 8.98 5.80 -5.45
CA VAL A 17 8.27 4.81 -6.26
C VAL A 17 7.97 5.45 -7.59
N GLY A 18 8.52 4.88 -8.64
CA GLY A 18 8.39 5.43 -9.98
C GLY A 18 9.39 6.55 -10.31
N LYS A 19 10.33 6.90 -9.44
CA LYS A 19 11.56 7.53 -9.88
C LYS A 19 12.31 6.48 -10.69
N GLY A 20 12.38 6.70 -11.99
CA GLY A 20 13.19 5.88 -12.89
C GLY A 20 14.69 6.05 -12.60
N ASP A 21 15.49 5.30 -13.33
CA ASP A 21 16.94 5.44 -13.33
C ASP A 21 17.41 6.63 -14.20
N ASP A 22 16.59 7.68 -14.30
CA ASP A 22 16.91 8.85 -15.10
C ASP A 22 18.07 9.62 -14.49
N GLU A 23 18.92 10.15 -15.34
CA GLU A 23 20.08 10.94 -14.93
C GLU A 23 19.66 12.13 -14.05
N GLY A 24 20.30 12.27 -12.89
CA GLY A 24 20.03 13.34 -11.93
C GLY A 24 18.90 13.05 -10.93
N GLN A 25 18.32 11.88 -10.93
CA GLN A 25 17.38 11.47 -9.89
C GLN A 25 18.11 10.89 -8.68
N GLU A 26 17.60 11.19 -7.48
CA GLU A 26 18.11 10.58 -6.26
C GLU A 26 17.72 9.09 -6.21
N PRO A 27 18.63 8.21 -5.75
CA PRO A 27 18.33 6.79 -5.61
C PRO A 27 17.18 6.56 -4.60
N PRO A 28 16.43 5.46 -4.73
CA PRO A 28 15.43 5.06 -3.77
C PRO A 28 16.01 4.93 -2.36
N ILE A 29 15.27 5.39 -1.36
CA ILE A 29 15.63 5.18 0.04
C ILE A 29 15.21 3.77 0.44
N SER A 30 16.13 2.99 1.04
CA SER A 30 15.82 1.65 1.52
C SER A 30 14.74 1.69 2.62
N LEU A 31 13.98 0.60 2.75
CA LEU A 31 12.98 0.45 3.80
C LEU A 31 13.60 0.69 5.19
N GLU A 32 14.73 0.07 5.49
CA GLU A 32 15.41 0.21 6.78
C GLU A 32 15.73 1.68 7.09
N LYS A 33 16.29 2.41 6.12
CA LYS A 33 16.62 3.83 6.30
C LYS A 33 15.37 4.70 6.52
N MET A 34 14.27 4.41 5.83
CA MET A 34 13.00 5.10 6.07
C MET A 34 12.43 4.81 7.45
N LEU A 35 12.53 3.57 7.91
CA LEU A 35 12.13 3.20 9.27
C LEU A 35 12.99 3.91 10.31
N ASP A 36 14.32 4.01 10.09
CA ASP A 36 15.22 4.73 10.98
C ASP A 36 14.86 6.24 11.05
N PHE A 37 14.58 6.87 9.93
CA PHE A 37 14.13 8.26 9.92
C PHE A 37 12.79 8.44 10.65
N SER A 38 11.86 7.52 10.45
CA SER A 38 10.57 7.56 11.15
C SER A 38 10.72 7.37 12.66
N ALA A 39 11.63 6.49 13.08
CA ALA A 39 11.92 6.24 14.49
C ALA A 39 12.67 7.43 15.16
N ALA A 40 13.52 8.11 14.39
CA ALA A 40 14.25 9.29 14.86
C ALA A 40 13.39 10.57 14.91
N ALA A 41 12.27 10.59 14.19
CA ALA A 41 11.39 11.76 14.16
C ALA A 41 10.76 12.00 15.54
N ASP A 42 11.02 13.18 16.10
CA ASP A 42 10.50 13.61 17.39
C ASP A 42 10.22 15.13 17.36
N VAL A 43 9.00 15.51 17.64
CA VAL A 43 8.60 16.90 17.74
C VAL A 43 7.99 17.11 19.12
N ASP A 44 8.72 17.73 20.01
CA ASP A 44 8.31 18.01 21.39
C ASP A 44 7.85 16.74 22.14
N GLY A 45 8.56 15.64 21.96
CA GLY A 45 8.25 14.34 22.54
C GLY A 45 7.17 13.54 21.81
N ARG A 46 6.64 14.06 20.70
CA ARG A 46 5.67 13.37 19.87
C ARG A 46 6.37 12.61 18.72
N LYS A 47 6.20 11.32 18.72
CA LYS A 47 6.75 10.39 17.70
C LYS A 47 5.66 9.74 16.86
N PHE A 48 6.05 9.06 15.82
CA PHE A 48 5.14 8.16 15.09
C PHE A 48 4.83 6.92 15.94
N ASP A 49 3.56 6.54 15.95
CA ASP A 49 3.06 5.32 16.61
C ASP A 49 3.14 4.10 15.71
N GLY A 50 3.27 4.30 14.40
CA GLY A 50 3.30 3.24 13.40
C GLY A 50 3.53 3.77 11.99
N ILE A 51 3.31 2.91 11.03
CA ILE A 51 3.49 3.20 9.61
C ILE A 51 2.28 2.75 8.78
N ASP A 52 2.05 3.44 7.66
CA ASP A 52 1.22 2.97 6.57
C ASP A 52 2.14 2.50 5.44
N TYR A 53 2.02 1.23 5.05
CA TYR A 53 3.02 0.53 4.29
C TYR A 53 2.57 0.20 2.86
N PHE A 54 3.43 0.49 1.90
CA PHE A 54 3.15 0.35 0.48
C PHE A 54 3.72 -0.97 -0.06
N LEU A 55 2.87 -1.75 -0.75
CA LEU A 55 3.20 -3.09 -1.24
C LEU A 55 3.79 -3.07 -2.65
N PHE A 56 4.88 -2.32 -2.84
CA PHE A 56 5.59 -2.29 -4.10
C PHE A 56 7.08 -1.91 -3.93
N LEU A 57 7.85 -2.12 -4.97
CA LEU A 57 9.27 -1.79 -4.99
C LEU A 57 9.51 -0.28 -4.74
N PRO A 58 10.62 0.09 -4.11
CA PRO A 58 11.73 -0.78 -3.70
C PRO A 58 11.55 -1.45 -2.33
N HIS A 59 10.46 -1.22 -1.61
CA HIS A 59 10.31 -1.68 -0.24
C HIS A 59 9.77 -3.10 -0.13
N THR A 60 8.85 -3.48 -1.00
CA THR A 60 8.27 -4.82 -1.02
C THR A 60 8.19 -5.31 -2.45
N ASN A 61 8.78 -6.46 -2.74
CA ASN A 61 8.44 -7.18 -3.95
C ASN A 61 7.03 -7.79 -3.78
N PRO A 62 6.06 -7.47 -4.65
CA PRO A 62 4.73 -8.08 -4.60
C PRO A 62 4.74 -9.61 -4.65
N GLU A 63 5.75 -10.18 -5.30
CA GLU A 63 5.96 -11.63 -5.44
C GLU A 63 6.87 -12.23 -4.36
N ALA A 64 7.21 -11.44 -3.32
CA ALA A 64 8.06 -11.91 -2.23
C ALA A 64 7.53 -13.21 -1.60
N SER A 65 8.44 -14.10 -1.26
CA SER A 65 8.15 -15.31 -0.50
C SER A 65 7.68 -14.97 0.93
N ASP A 66 7.05 -15.92 1.60
CA ASP A 66 6.62 -15.71 3.00
C ASP A 66 7.82 -15.50 3.93
N ASP A 67 8.99 -16.10 3.65
CA ASP A 67 10.23 -15.88 4.43
C ASP A 67 10.77 -14.44 4.25
N GLU A 68 10.71 -13.90 3.04
CA GLU A 68 11.09 -12.51 2.79
C GLU A 68 10.11 -11.54 3.47
N LEU A 69 8.82 -11.81 3.39
CA LEU A 69 7.78 -11.01 4.07
C LEU A 69 7.94 -11.08 5.59
N LYS A 70 8.27 -12.26 6.13
CA LYS A 70 8.61 -12.42 7.55
C LYS A 70 9.81 -11.54 7.93
N SER A 71 10.85 -11.53 7.12
CA SER A 71 12.04 -10.69 7.38
C SER A 71 11.69 -9.21 7.40
N ILE A 72 10.80 -8.77 6.52
CA ILE A 72 10.27 -7.39 6.51
C ILE A 72 9.46 -7.13 7.79
N ALA A 73 8.58 -8.06 8.19
CA ALA A 73 7.80 -7.93 9.42
C ALA A 73 8.71 -7.80 10.65
N ASP A 74 9.72 -8.67 10.77
CA ASP A 74 10.68 -8.65 11.87
C ASP A 74 11.46 -7.31 11.91
N LEU A 75 11.85 -6.78 10.75
CA LEU A 75 12.50 -5.47 10.66
C LEU A 75 11.58 -4.35 11.18
N ILE A 76 10.33 -4.29 10.74
CA ILE A 76 9.36 -3.27 11.15
C ILE A 76 9.14 -3.34 12.66
N VAL A 77 8.91 -4.53 13.20
CA VAL A 77 8.72 -4.76 14.65
C VAL A 77 9.96 -4.37 15.44
N SER A 78 11.16 -4.68 14.94
CA SER A 78 12.42 -4.34 15.60
C SER A 78 12.64 -2.83 15.76
N LYS A 79 12.06 -2.02 14.86
CA LYS A 79 12.07 -0.54 14.93
C LYS A 79 10.94 0.02 15.81
N GLY A 80 10.11 -0.83 16.40
CA GLY A 80 9.02 -0.44 17.31
C GLY A 80 7.74 0.02 16.64
N PHE A 81 7.54 -0.32 15.37
CA PHE A 81 6.35 0.09 14.62
C PHE A 81 5.31 -1.01 14.46
N ASP A 82 4.04 -0.58 14.45
CA ASP A 82 2.90 -1.36 13.94
C ASP A 82 2.53 -0.84 12.53
N ILE A 83 2.05 -1.75 11.67
CA ILE A 83 1.46 -1.38 10.37
C ILE A 83 -0.04 -1.10 10.58
N GLY A 84 -0.49 0.10 10.24
CA GLY A 84 -1.90 0.49 10.26
C GLY A 84 -2.61 0.13 8.96
N SER A 85 -2.17 0.71 7.87
CA SER A 85 -2.72 0.48 6.53
C SER A 85 -1.67 -0.17 5.62
N LEU A 86 -2.11 -1.18 4.85
CA LEU A 86 -1.36 -1.69 3.72
C LEU A 86 -1.92 -1.08 2.44
N VAL A 87 -1.07 -0.46 1.65
CA VAL A 87 -1.49 0.15 0.39
C VAL A 87 -1.20 -0.82 -0.75
N ALA A 88 -2.27 -1.37 -1.32
CA ALA A 88 -2.17 -2.31 -2.43
C ALA A 88 -1.70 -1.61 -3.71
N PRO A 89 -0.88 -2.26 -4.54
CA PRO A 89 -0.36 -1.67 -5.78
C PRO A 89 -1.39 -1.80 -6.91
N VAL A 90 -2.45 -1.00 -6.88
CA VAL A 90 -3.63 -1.13 -7.75
C VAL A 90 -3.78 -0.01 -8.77
N TRP A 91 -2.72 0.66 -9.15
CA TRP A 91 -2.78 1.68 -10.18
C TRP A 91 -1.85 1.43 -11.35
N PRO A 92 -2.08 2.09 -12.51
CA PRO A 92 -1.26 1.90 -13.70
C PRO A 92 0.23 2.05 -13.42
N GLY A 93 1.05 1.16 -13.97
CA GLY A 93 2.48 1.12 -13.74
C GLY A 93 2.91 0.30 -12.51
N THR A 94 1.96 -0.24 -11.73
CA THR A 94 2.22 -1.23 -10.69
C THR A 94 1.77 -2.64 -11.16
N VAL A 95 1.85 -3.65 -10.29
CA VAL A 95 1.39 -5.01 -10.63
C VAL A 95 -0.13 -5.10 -10.79
N GLY A 96 -0.87 -4.24 -10.11
CA GLY A 96 -2.30 -4.05 -10.32
C GLY A 96 -2.59 -3.06 -11.44
N ASP A 97 -3.85 -2.77 -11.65
CA ASP A 97 -4.29 -1.84 -12.69
C ASP A 97 -5.60 -1.17 -12.26
N SER A 98 -6.29 -0.51 -13.19
CA SER A 98 -7.49 0.26 -12.92
C SER A 98 -8.70 -0.61 -12.55
N ALA A 99 -9.37 -0.28 -11.45
CA ALA A 99 -10.67 -0.84 -11.09
C ALA A 99 -11.81 -0.46 -12.07
N MET A 100 -11.59 0.54 -12.90
CA MET A 100 -12.58 1.12 -13.81
C MET A 100 -12.27 0.87 -15.28
N GLY A 101 -11.15 0.22 -15.57
CA GLY A 101 -10.66 -0.01 -16.91
C GLY A 101 -11.30 -1.18 -17.66
N THR A 102 -10.51 -1.85 -18.47
CA THR A 102 -10.92 -3.05 -19.24
C THR A 102 -11.12 -4.26 -18.33
N ASP A 103 -11.62 -5.36 -18.87
CA ASP A 103 -11.75 -6.62 -18.11
C ASP A 103 -10.39 -7.13 -17.63
N GLU A 104 -9.36 -7.04 -18.47
CA GLU A 104 -8.00 -7.41 -18.11
C GLU A 104 -7.44 -6.54 -16.96
N GLN A 105 -7.69 -5.24 -17.00
CA GLN A 105 -7.28 -4.34 -15.92
C GLN A 105 -8.02 -4.64 -14.62
N GLN A 106 -9.32 -4.97 -14.70
CA GLN A 106 -10.07 -5.42 -13.53
C GLN A 106 -9.51 -6.71 -12.93
N GLU A 107 -9.10 -7.68 -13.76
CA GLU A 107 -8.48 -8.92 -13.27
C GLU A 107 -7.17 -8.64 -12.55
N LYS A 108 -6.29 -7.83 -13.13
CA LYS A 108 -5.03 -7.39 -12.49
C LYS A 108 -5.28 -6.68 -11.17
N PHE A 109 -6.29 -5.82 -11.11
CA PHE A 109 -6.70 -5.16 -9.87
C PHE A 109 -7.08 -6.18 -8.78
N LEU A 110 -7.93 -7.14 -9.12
CA LEU A 110 -8.39 -8.17 -8.17
C LEU A 110 -7.26 -9.10 -7.72
N ASP A 111 -6.32 -9.42 -8.60
CA ASP A 111 -5.14 -10.21 -8.24
C ASP A 111 -4.19 -9.43 -7.31
N ALA A 112 -4.03 -8.13 -7.52
CA ALA A 112 -3.30 -7.29 -6.58
C ALA A 112 -3.99 -7.21 -5.20
N VAL A 113 -5.32 -7.21 -5.14
CA VAL A 113 -6.06 -7.31 -3.85
C VAL A 113 -5.82 -8.65 -3.16
N LYS A 114 -5.88 -9.76 -3.89
CA LYS A 114 -5.57 -11.11 -3.34
C LYS A 114 -4.15 -11.16 -2.77
N MET A 115 -3.20 -10.64 -3.51
CA MET A 115 -1.80 -10.56 -3.08
C MET A 115 -1.67 -9.71 -1.82
N ALA A 116 -2.31 -8.54 -1.76
CA ALA A 116 -2.29 -7.70 -0.57
C ALA A 116 -2.89 -8.41 0.66
N CYS A 117 -3.96 -9.20 0.48
CA CYS A 117 -4.55 -10.02 1.54
C CYS A 117 -3.58 -11.11 2.03
N ARG A 118 -2.84 -11.78 1.12
CA ARG A 118 -1.80 -12.75 1.47
C ARG A 118 -0.70 -12.10 2.32
N ILE A 119 -0.17 -10.97 1.87
CA ILE A 119 0.87 -10.24 2.58
C ILE A 119 0.37 -9.77 3.95
N ALA A 120 -0.87 -9.26 4.03
CA ALA A 120 -1.50 -8.86 5.27
C ALA A 120 -1.56 -10.02 6.29
N LYS A 121 -1.88 -11.22 5.83
CA LYS A 121 -1.91 -12.43 6.67
C LYS A 121 -0.52 -12.73 7.24
N VAL A 122 0.52 -12.76 6.42
CA VAL A 122 1.90 -12.99 6.87
C VAL A 122 2.31 -11.93 7.91
N PHE A 123 2.06 -10.66 7.64
CA PHE A 123 2.39 -9.60 8.59
C PHE A 123 1.61 -9.68 9.91
N ASN A 124 0.36 -10.16 9.90
CA ASN A 124 -0.39 -10.43 11.12
C ASN A 124 0.23 -11.60 11.92
N GLU A 125 0.58 -12.68 11.25
CA GLU A 125 1.18 -13.88 11.86
C GLU A 125 2.54 -13.57 12.51
N HIS A 126 3.29 -12.62 11.95
CA HIS A 126 4.60 -12.19 12.47
C HIS A 126 4.56 -10.93 13.34
N GLY A 127 3.38 -10.48 13.76
CA GLY A 127 3.22 -9.44 14.77
C GLY A 127 3.48 -8.01 14.28
N ALA A 128 3.79 -7.80 12.99
CA ALA A 128 3.96 -6.46 12.43
C ALA A 128 2.63 -5.72 12.24
N ARG A 129 1.50 -6.44 12.35
CA ARG A 129 0.16 -5.90 12.16
C ARG A 129 -0.82 -6.61 13.09
N LYS A 130 -1.72 -5.85 13.71
CA LYS A 130 -2.74 -6.37 14.64
C LYS A 130 -4.16 -6.23 14.07
N GLY A 131 -4.34 -6.54 12.83
CA GLY A 131 -5.52 -6.16 12.07
C GLY A 131 -5.26 -4.84 11.32
N GLY A 132 -6.28 -4.20 10.83
CA GLY A 132 -6.14 -2.93 10.11
C GLY A 132 -6.72 -2.97 8.70
N VAL A 133 -6.32 -2.03 7.87
CA VAL A 133 -6.95 -1.73 6.60
C VAL A 133 -6.02 -2.13 5.45
N ILE A 134 -6.57 -2.73 4.39
CA ILE A 134 -5.95 -2.73 3.07
C ILE A 134 -6.57 -1.58 2.30
N ARG A 135 -5.76 -0.61 1.95
CA ARG A 135 -6.17 0.53 1.15
C ARG A 135 -6.08 0.16 -0.32
N ILE A 136 -7.18 0.40 -1.01
CA ILE A 136 -7.29 0.31 -2.47
C ILE A 136 -7.76 1.65 -3.01
N ASP A 137 -7.26 2.02 -4.16
CA ASP A 137 -7.66 3.23 -4.87
C ASP A 137 -8.40 2.83 -6.16
N SER A 138 -9.29 3.70 -6.67
CA SER A 138 -10.08 3.40 -7.87
C SER A 138 -9.24 3.42 -9.15
N ALA A 139 -8.08 4.05 -9.09
CA ALA A 139 -7.16 4.25 -10.19
C ALA A 139 -7.73 5.03 -11.39
N GLU A 140 -6.92 5.22 -12.40
CA GLU A 140 -7.27 6.09 -13.52
C GLU A 140 -8.42 5.53 -14.34
N PHE A 141 -9.43 6.38 -14.50
CA PHE A 141 -10.36 6.32 -15.60
C PHE A 141 -10.30 7.69 -16.26
N GLY A 142 -9.90 7.75 -17.51
CA GLY A 142 -9.67 9.04 -18.18
C GLY A 142 -10.87 9.97 -18.07
N VAL A 143 -10.63 11.24 -17.84
CA VAL A 143 -11.69 12.24 -17.63
C VAL A 143 -12.67 12.27 -18.81
N GLU A 144 -12.17 12.11 -20.01
CA GLU A 144 -13.04 12.11 -21.21
C GLU A 144 -13.90 10.85 -21.31
N GLN A 145 -13.36 9.69 -20.95
CA GLN A 145 -14.12 8.45 -20.88
C GLN A 145 -15.22 8.54 -19.81
N TRP A 146 -14.90 9.14 -18.66
CA TRP A 146 -15.90 9.38 -17.61
C TRP A 146 -17.01 10.30 -18.09
N LYS A 147 -16.67 11.43 -18.70
CA LYS A 147 -17.65 12.39 -19.24
C LYS A 147 -18.53 11.78 -20.33
N ALA A 148 -17.94 10.93 -21.18
CA ALA A 148 -18.68 10.29 -22.26
C ALA A 148 -19.72 9.27 -21.75
N ASN A 149 -19.44 8.58 -20.66
CA ASN A 149 -20.36 7.59 -20.07
C ASN A 149 -20.11 7.38 -18.57
N PRO A 150 -20.52 8.31 -17.72
CA PRO A 150 -20.31 8.19 -16.27
C PRO A 150 -21.04 7.00 -15.64
N GLY A 151 -22.19 6.59 -16.19
CA GLY A 151 -22.92 5.42 -15.73
C GLY A 151 -22.14 4.12 -15.91
N LYS A 152 -21.43 3.97 -17.01
CA LYS A 152 -20.57 2.79 -17.24
C LYS A 152 -19.39 2.75 -16.27
N GLY A 153 -18.73 3.86 -16.03
CA GLY A 153 -17.63 3.97 -15.06
C GLY A 153 -18.10 3.61 -13.64
N THR A 154 -19.22 4.16 -13.21
CA THR A 154 -19.84 3.86 -11.91
C THR A 154 -20.18 2.38 -11.78
N ALA A 155 -20.82 1.77 -12.77
CA ALA A 155 -21.17 0.35 -12.73
C ALA A 155 -19.92 -0.54 -12.63
N ARG A 156 -18.86 -0.17 -13.36
CA ARG A 156 -17.59 -0.91 -13.35
C ARG A 156 -16.93 -0.86 -11.98
N ILE A 157 -16.79 0.31 -11.35
CA ILE A 157 -16.15 0.41 -10.03
C ILE A 157 -16.96 -0.31 -8.96
N VAL A 158 -18.29 -0.24 -9.00
CA VAL A 158 -19.15 -0.96 -8.07
C VAL A 158 -18.96 -2.47 -8.20
N ASP A 159 -18.91 -3.01 -9.41
CA ASP A 159 -18.66 -4.43 -9.66
C ASP A 159 -17.28 -4.84 -9.16
N THR A 160 -16.23 -4.09 -9.52
CA THR A 160 -14.85 -4.38 -9.11
C THR A 160 -14.70 -4.35 -7.58
N PHE A 161 -15.20 -3.30 -6.93
CA PHE A 161 -15.10 -3.18 -5.46
C PHE A 161 -15.95 -4.21 -4.73
N THR A 162 -17.09 -4.62 -5.29
CA THR A 162 -17.90 -5.73 -4.75
C THR A 162 -17.12 -7.05 -4.80
N LYS A 163 -16.39 -7.30 -5.90
CA LYS A 163 -15.52 -8.49 -6.01
C LYS A 163 -14.34 -8.40 -5.05
N ALA A 164 -13.69 -7.24 -4.96
CA ALA A 164 -12.58 -7.00 -4.03
C ALA A 164 -13.01 -7.22 -2.55
N ALA A 165 -14.17 -6.72 -2.16
CA ALA A 165 -14.71 -6.91 -0.81
C ALA A 165 -15.05 -8.38 -0.47
N LYS A 166 -15.24 -9.24 -1.46
CA LYS A 166 -15.43 -10.68 -1.25
C LYS A 166 -14.11 -11.45 -1.11
N ILE A 167 -13.01 -10.86 -1.57
CA ILE A 167 -11.66 -11.42 -1.45
C ILE A 167 -11.09 -11.13 -0.07
N ALA A 168 -11.34 -9.93 0.45
CA ALA A 168 -10.87 -9.48 1.75
C ALA A 168 -11.68 -10.09 2.92
#